data_04ee7771655ab2cac22d9cddfe013754
#
_entry.id   04ee7771655ab2cac22d9cddfe013754
#
_cell.length_a   1.000
_cell.length_b   1.000
_cell.length_c   1.000
_cell.angle_alpha   90.00
_cell.angle_beta   90.00
_cell.angle_gamma   90.00
#
_symmetry.space_group_name_H-M   'P 1'
#
loop_
_entity.id
_entity.type
_entity.pdbx_description
1 polymer ?
#
loop_
_entity_poly.entity_id
_entity_poly.type
_entity_poly.pdbx_seq_one_letter_code
_entity_poly.pdbx_strand_id
1 'polypeptide(L)'
;GGVTTGFSLQSDIVVSYIVNYGSEEQKRHWLPKLVAGEVITAIAMTEPGTGSDLQGMRTTAKKDGNHYVINGSKTYITNGQNADLILVCCKTDTDIQPAYKGVSIVLVEADREGFKRGRNLDKIGQDEADTSELFFEDVRVPITNCLGQEGMGFIYLMSELPQERLSIAVSAMAGSQRAFDMTVEYTRDRKAFGKPILDFQNSRFVLADLKAKLQVGWAHLDWALARHLRKELTPEEGAAAKLWHTDLQWEVMDKCLQLFGGAGYMNEYPIARMWRAARVTRIFGGTNEIMKELIGRKL
;
A
#
# COMPACT_ATOMS: atom_id res chain seq x y z
N GLY A 1 5.50 -3.54 -17.89
CA GLY A 1 5.04 -3.97 -16.62
C GLY A 1 4.36 -2.84 -15.89
N GLY A 2 3.02 -2.85 -15.85
CA GLY A 2 2.26 -1.90 -15.07
C GLY A 2 2.39 -2.20 -13.58
N VAL A 3 2.17 -1.20 -12.76
CA VAL A 3 2.08 -1.33 -11.31
C VAL A 3 0.67 -1.74 -10.94
N THR A 4 0.55 -2.74 -10.08
CA THR A 4 -0.74 -3.30 -9.66
C THR A 4 -1.25 -2.71 -8.33
N THR A 5 -0.67 -1.60 -7.85
CA THR A 5 -0.97 -1.02 -6.54
C THR A 5 -2.48 -0.79 -6.32
N GLY A 6 -3.18 -0.27 -7.33
CA GLY A 6 -4.63 -0.07 -7.26
C GLY A 6 -5.43 -1.37 -7.16
N PHE A 7 -4.97 -2.46 -7.82
CA PHE A 7 -5.64 -3.76 -7.76
C PHE A 7 -5.47 -4.42 -6.39
N SER A 8 -4.24 -4.44 -5.86
CA SER A 8 -4.00 -5.01 -4.53
C SER A 8 -4.65 -4.19 -3.42
N LEU A 9 -4.73 -2.86 -3.57
CA LEU A 9 -5.50 -2.02 -2.65
C LEU A 9 -6.98 -2.45 -2.62
N GLN A 10 -7.59 -2.69 -3.79
CA GLN A 10 -8.96 -3.17 -3.91
C GLN A 10 -9.10 -4.56 -3.28
N SER A 11 -8.36 -5.55 -3.79
CA SER A 11 -8.58 -6.97 -3.51
C SER A 11 -8.03 -7.42 -2.16
N ASP A 12 -6.84 -6.92 -1.78
CA ASP A 12 -6.11 -7.45 -0.63
C ASP A 12 -6.26 -6.56 0.60
N ILE A 13 -6.66 -5.30 0.43
CA ILE A 13 -6.79 -4.33 1.52
C ILE A 13 -8.26 -4.00 1.77
N VAL A 14 -8.91 -3.24 0.90
CA VAL A 14 -10.24 -2.67 1.18
C VAL A 14 -11.31 -3.74 1.35
N VAL A 15 -11.30 -4.78 0.51
CA VAL A 15 -12.25 -5.90 0.62
C VAL A 15 -12.19 -6.55 2.00
N SER A 16 -10.98 -6.72 2.57
CA SER A 16 -10.80 -7.31 3.90
C SER A 16 -11.52 -6.51 5.00
N TYR A 17 -11.48 -5.18 4.95
CA TYR A 17 -12.21 -4.35 5.91
C TYR A 17 -13.73 -4.60 5.85
N ILE A 18 -14.30 -4.66 4.67
CA ILE A 18 -15.75 -4.90 4.50
C ILE A 18 -16.11 -6.32 4.93
N VAL A 19 -15.31 -7.31 4.57
CA VAL A 19 -15.51 -8.72 4.96
C VAL A 19 -15.46 -8.90 6.47
N ASN A 20 -14.47 -8.30 7.13
CA ASN A 20 -14.21 -8.54 8.55
C ASN A 20 -15.11 -7.69 9.46
N TYR A 21 -15.46 -6.46 9.06
CA TYR A 21 -16.14 -5.50 9.93
C TYR A 21 -17.47 -4.98 9.39
N GLY A 22 -17.78 -5.19 8.10
CA GLY A 22 -19.04 -4.76 7.50
C GLY A 22 -20.24 -5.49 8.10
N SER A 23 -21.38 -4.76 8.20
CA SER A 23 -22.66 -5.40 8.48
C SER A 23 -23.04 -6.34 7.34
N GLU A 24 -23.95 -7.29 7.59
CA GLU A 24 -24.42 -8.20 6.56
C GLU A 24 -25.10 -7.46 5.40
N GLU A 25 -25.70 -6.31 5.66
CA GLU A 25 -26.27 -5.43 4.64
C GLU A 25 -25.15 -4.78 3.79
N GLN A 26 -24.12 -4.21 4.43
CA GLN A 26 -22.96 -3.65 3.74
C GLN A 26 -22.24 -4.71 2.89
N LYS A 27 -22.04 -5.92 3.43
CA LYS A 27 -21.43 -7.03 2.68
C LYS A 27 -22.21 -7.42 1.45
N ARG A 28 -23.55 -7.63 1.59
CA ARG A 28 -24.41 -7.99 0.45
C ARG A 28 -24.50 -6.89 -0.60
N HIS A 29 -24.42 -5.64 -0.19
CA HIS A 29 -24.49 -4.51 -1.10
C HIS A 29 -23.19 -4.29 -1.85
N TRP A 30 -22.05 -4.33 -1.16
CA TRP A 30 -20.77 -3.91 -1.73
C TRP A 30 -19.96 -5.06 -2.32
N LEU A 31 -19.80 -6.21 -1.64
CA LEU A 31 -18.87 -7.24 -2.05
C LEU A 31 -19.10 -7.77 -3.47
N PRO A 32 -20.33 -8.03 -3.94
CA PRO A 32 -20.55 -8.48 -5.32
C PRO A 32 -20.04 -7.47 -6.36
N LYS A 33 -20.29 -6.18 -6.13
CA LYS A 33 -19.86 -5.09 -7.03
C LYS A 33 -18.33 -4.91 -7.03
N LEU A 34 -17.69 -5.09 -5.87
CA LEU A 34 -16.24 -5.04 -5.74
C LEU A 34 -15.56 -6.18 -6.49
N VAL A 35 -16.10 -7.39 -6.37
CA VAL A 35 -15.60 -8.57 -7.09
C VAL A 35 -15.79 -8.45 -8.60
N ALA A 36 -16.93 -7.88 -9.04
CA ALA A 36 -17.21 -7.65 -10.45
C ALA A 36 -16.39 -6.48 -11.05
N GLY A 37 -15.74 -5.66 -10.21
CA GLY A 37 -15.04 -4.46 -10.65
C GLY A 37 -15.98 -3.30 -11.05
N GLU A 38 -17.25 -3.39 -10.66
CA GLU A 38 -18.26 -2.35 -10.90
C GLU A 38 -18.09 -1.15 -9.96
N VAL A 39 -17.46 -1.36 -8.81
CA VAL A 39 -17.16 -0.36 -7.81
C VAL A 39 -15.67 -0.40 -7.49
N ILE A 40 -14.98 0.70 -7.71
CA ILE A 40 -13.58 0.90 -7.35
C ILE A 40 -13.52 1.54 -5.96
N THR A 41 -12.56 1.09 -5.14
CA THR A 41 -12.43 1.58 -3.77
C THR A 41 -11.13 2.28 -3.49
N ALA A 42 -11.18 3.14 -2.48
CA ALA A 42 -10.01 3.71 -1.83
C ALA A 42 -10.15 3.64 -0.31
N ILE A 43 -9.02 3.64 0.39
CA ILE A 43 -8.98 3.88 1.84
C ILE A 43 -8.24 5.17 2.12
N ALA A 44 -8.88 6.09 2.85
CA ALA A 44 -8.41 7.44 3.08
C ALA A 44 -8.00 7.61 4.55
N MET A 45 -6.71 7.33 4.85
CA MET A 45 -6.11 7.44 6.18
C MET A 45 -5.32 8.75 6.31
N THR A 46 -4.35 8.96 5.42
CA THR A 46 -3.34 10.03 5.50
C THR A 46 -3.94 11.42 5.26
N GLU A 47 -3.49 12.39 6.04
CA GLU A 47 -3.85 13.80 5.91
C GLU A 47 -2.59 14.66 5.66
N PRO A 48 -2.71 15.92 5.22
CA PRO A 48 -1.55 16.79 5.03
C PRO A 48 -0.66 16.94 6.27
N GLY A 49 -1.22 16.84 7.46
CA GLY A 49 -0.50 16.91 8.74
C GLY A 49 -0.27 15.56 9.44
N THR A 50 -0.69 14.44 8.86
CA THR A 50 -0.75 13.15 9.56
C THR A 50 -0.47 12.00 8.61
N GLY A 51 0.66 11.33 8.79
CA GLY A 51 1.04 10.13 8.05
C GLY A 51 1.35 8.97 9.00
N SER A 52 2.57 8.90 9.53
CA SER A 52 2.97 7.86 10.48
C SER A 52 2.20 7.91 11.80
N ASP A 53 1.81 9.09 12.26
CA ASP A 53 0.97 9.31 13.44
C ASP A 53 -0.51 9.42 13.06
N LEU A 54 -1.15 8.28 12.83
CA LEU A 54 -2.58 8.23 12.49
C LEU A 54 -3.52 8.73 13.59
N GLN A 55 -3.09 8.75 14.85
CA GLN A 55 -3.89 9.27 15.95
C GLN A 55 -4.08 10.80 15.87
N GLY A 56 -3.14 11.48 15.22
CA GLY A 56 -3.17 12.93 15.00
C GLY A 56 -4.14 13.39 13.90
N MET A 57 -4.93 12.49 13.28
CA MET A 57 -5.87 12.87 12.21
C MET A 57 -6.88 13.93 12.69
N ARG A 58 -7.28 14.80 11.76
CA ARG A 58 -8.16 15.95 12.01
C ARG A 58 -9.50 15.88 11.30
N THR A 59 -9.63 15.03 10.27
CA THR A 59 -10.92 14.77 9.62
C THR A 59 -11.93 14.29 10.65
N THR A 60 -13.11 14.92 10.70
CA THR A 60 -14.16 14.62 11.66
C THR A 60 -15.42 14.10 10.96
N ALA A 61 -16.22 13.31 11.67
CA ALA A 61 -17.54 12.88 11.27
C ALA A 61 -18.49 13.12 12.46
N LYS A 62 -19.12 14.28 12.49
CA LYS A 62 -20.03 14.67 13.60
C LYS A 62 -21.42 14.14 13.34
N LYS A 63 -22.07 13.59 14.35
CA LYS A 63 -23.47 13.17 14.27
C LYS A 63 -24.43 14.35 14.14
N ASP A 64 -25.36 14.22 13.20
CA ASP A 64 -26.49 15.12 13.01
C ASP A 64 -27.73 14.28 12.66
N GLY A 65 -28.55 14.01 13.66
CA GLY A 65 -29.67 13.08 13.56
C GLY A 65 -29.21 11.67 13.15
N ASN A 66 -29.72 11.17 12.04
CA ASN A 66 -29.38 9.85 11.49
C ASN A 66 -28.22 9.88 10.50
N HIS A 67 -27.42 10.96 10.48
CA HIS A 67 -26.28 11.14 9.59
C HIS A 67 -25.02 11.48 10.35
N TYR A 68 -23.88 11.19 9.72
CA TYR A 68 -22.61 11.85 9.98
C TYR A 68 -22.45 13.01 9.00
N VAL A 69 -21.88 14.10 9.46
CA VAL A 69 -21.40 15.24 8.67
C VAL A 69 -19.89 15.21 8.70
N ILE A 70 -19.27 14.90 7.54
CA ILE A 70 -17.83 14.71 7.44
C ILE A 70 -17.18 15.97 6.93
N ASN A 71 -16.14 16.43 7.64
CA ASN A 71 -15.32 17.58 7.28
C ASN A 71 -13.84 17.24 7.42
N GLY A 72 -13.04 17.60 6.40
CA GLY A 72 -11.60 17.41 6.42
C GLY A 72 -10.99 17.22 5.05
N SER A 73 -9.72 16.83 5.04
CA SER A 73 -8.98 16.55 3.80
C SER A 73 -8.05 15.36 3.98
N LYS A 74 -7.88 14.61 2.90
CA LYS A 74 -7.00 13.45 2.82
C LYS A 74 -6.03 13.63 1.68
N THR A 75 -4.83 13.06 1.81
CA THR A 75 -3.78 13.16 0.79
C THR A 75 -3.08 11.84 0.56
N TYR A 76 -2.45 11.70 -0.61
CA TYR A 76 -1.77 10.48 -1.05
C TYR A 76 -2.69 9.26 -1.15
N ILE A 77 -3.94 9.48 -1.54
CA ILE A 77 -4.95 8.41 -1.61
C ILE A 77 -4.87 7.71 -2.97
N THR A 78 -4.45 6.45 -2.94
CA THR A 78 -4.46 5.56 -4.12
C THR A 78 -5.89 5.28 -4.54
N ASN A 79 -6.15 5.22 -5.84
CA ASN A 79 -7.46 5.15 -6.48
C ASN A 79 -8.37 6.37 -6.22
N GLY A 80 -7.87 7.45 -5.62
CA GLY A 80 -8.70 8.59 -5.24
C GLY A 80 -9.41 9.29 -6.40
N GLN A 81 -8.84 9.25 -7.62
CA GLN A 81 -9.50 9.76 -8.83
C GLN A 81 -10.58 8.83 -9.36
N ASN A 82 -10.43 7.53 -9.16
CA ASN A 82 -11.28 6.51 -9.77
C ASN A 82 -12.26 5.86 -8.78
N ALA A 83 -12.06 6.04 -7.47
CA ALA A 83 -12.89 5.37 -6.46
C ALA A 83 -14.35 5.84 -6.51
N ASP A 84 -15.26 4.87 -6.48
CA ASP A 84 -16.70 5.08 -6.30
C ASP A 84 -17.09 5.02 -4.82
N LEU A 85 -16.31 4.27 -4.02
CA LEU A 85 -16.51 4.12 -2.58
C LEU A 85 -15.19 4.36 -1.84
N ILE A 86 -15.22 5.26 -0.87
CA ILE A 86 -14.06 5.61 -0.05
C ILE A 86 -14.28 5.17 1.40
N LEU A 87 -13.36 4.39 1.96
CA LEU A 87 -13.27 4.12 3.39
C LEU A 87 -12.56 5.29 4.07
N VAL A 88 -13.30 6.19 4.67
CA VAL A 88 -12.76 7.41 5.29
C VAL A 88 -12.47 7.16 6.77
N CYS A 89 -11.19 7.20 7.15
CA CYS A 89 -10.79 7.22 8.55
C CYS A 89 -10.97 8.62 9.12
N CYS A 90 -11.79 8.79 10.15
CA CYS A 90 -12.15 10.09 10.70
C CYS A 90 -12.46 9.98 12.20
N LYS A 91 -12.47 11.12 12.90
CA LYS A 91 -12.86 11.18 14.30
C LYS A 91 -14.37 11.40 14.43
N THR A 92 -15.05 10.43 15.00
CA THR A 92 -16.45 10.54 15.43
C THR A 92 -16.59 11.12 16.83
N ASP A 93 -15.53 11.00 17.63
CA ASP A 93 -15.39 11.65 18.94
C ASP A 93 -14.02 12.32 19.02
N THR A 94 -14.00 13.64 19.22
CA THR A 94 -12.76 14.45 19.28
C THR A 94 -12.26 14.62 20.72
N ASP A 95 -13.08 14.33 21.72
CA ASP A 95 -12.83 14.67 23.11
C ASP A 95 -12.38 13.45 23.94
N ILE A 96 -12.67 12.24 23.44
CA ILE A 96 -12.32 11.00 24.13
C ILE A 96 -10.81 10.78 24.24
N GLN A 97 -10.39 10.24 25.39
CA GLN A 97 -8.99 9.84 25.60
C GLN A 97 -8.91 8.33 25.89
N PRO A 98 -7.89 7.66 25.38
CA PRO A 98 -6.88 8.14 24.42
C PRO A 98 -7.50 8.41 23.05
N ALA A 99 -6.93 9.36 22.30
CA ALA A 99 -7.49 9.91 21.06
C ALA A 99 -7.81 8.88 19.96
N TYR A 100 -7.13 7.74 19.95
CA TYR A 100 -7.39 6.67 18.96
C TYR A 100 -8.78 6.03 19.13
N LYS A 101 -9.38 6.09 20.33
CA LYS A 101 -10.75 5.56 20.61
C LYS A 101 -11.85 6.39 19.92
N GLY A 102 -11.53 7.61 19.49
CA GLY A 102 -12.46 8.43 18.74
C GLY A 102 -12.44 8.19 17.23
N VAL A 103 -11.56 7.31 16.75
CA VAL A 103 -11.40 7.05 15.31
C VAL A 103 -12.40 5.99 14.85
N SER A 104 -13.13 6.30 13.78
CA SER A 104 -14.03 5.39 13.06
C SER A 104 -13.65 5.31 11.58
N ILE A 105 -14.16 4.30 10.92
CA ILE A 105 -14.11 4.18 9.45
C ILE A 105 -15.52 4.35 8.93
N VAL A 106 -15.72 5.29 8.02
CA VAL A 106 -17.03 5.58 7.43
C VAL A 106 -16.97 5.37 5.93
N LEU A 107 -17.93 4.62 5.39
CA LEU A 107 -18.10 4.40 3.96
C LEU A 107 -18.72 5.64 3.31
N VAL A 108 -18.03 6.22 2.35
CA VAL A 108 -18.48 7.43 1.64
C VAL A 108 -18.54 7.14 0.15
N GLU A 109 -19.74 7.19 -0.42
CA GLU A 109 -19.93 7.12 -1.86
C GLU A 109 -19.41 8.41 -2.52
N ALA A 110 -18.75 8.29 -3.64
CA ALA A 110 -18.03 9.40 -4.27
C ALA A 110 -18.96 10.42 -5.00
N ASP A 111 -20.24 10.13 -5.12
CA ASP A 111 -21.27 11.01 -5.68
C ASP A 111 -21.96 11.89 -4.61
N ARG A 112 -21.55 11.79 -3.35
CA ARG A 112 -22.11 12.59 -2.27
C ARG A 112 -21.79 14.08 -2.43
N GLU A 113 -22.79 14.91 -2.19
CA GLU A 113 -22.62 16.36 -2.15
C GLU A 113 -21.56 16.73 -1.08
N GLY A 114 -20.69 17.69 -1.41
CA GLY A 114 -19.59 18.13 -0.56
C GLY A 114 -18.31 17.29 -0.68
N PHE A 115 -18.35 16.10 -1.32
CA PHE A 115 -17.13 15.37 -1.65
C PHE A 115 -16.50 15.92 -2.92
N LYS A 116 -15.19 16.18 -2.87
CA LYS A 116 -14.44 16.70 -4.02
C LYS A 116 -13.10 15.95 -4.15
N ARG A 117 -12.81 15.51 -5.36
CA ARG A 117 -11.47 15.06 -5.74
C ARG A 117 -10.59 16.25 -6.01
N GLY A 118 -9.41 16.27 -5.38
CA GLY A 118 -8.37 17.25 -5.66
C GLY A 118 -7.49 16.80 -6.84
N ARG A 119 -6.25 17.22 -6.82
CA ARG A 119 -5.30 16.89 -7.89
C ARG A 119 -4.96 15.41 -7.88
N ASN A 120 -4.77 14.83 -9.07
CA ASN A 120 -3.92 13.66 -9.22
C ASN A 120 -2.47 14.12 -9.04
N LEU A 121 -1.80 13.60 -8.02
CA LEU A 121 -0.48 14.08 -7.61
C LEU A 121 0.60 13.57 -8.58
N ASP A 122 1.52 14.46 -8.94
CA ASP A 122 2.71 14.14 -9.71
C ASP A 122 3.71 13.37 -8.84
N LYS A 123 4.09 12.17 -9.28
CA LYS A 123 4.91 11.22 -8.51
C LYS A 123 6.22 10.92 -9.22
N ILE A 124 7.23 10.51 -8.47
CA ILE A 124 8.51 10.03 -9.01
C ILE A 124 8.31 8.78 -9.89
N GLY A 125 7.33 7.94 -9.58
CA GLY A 125 7.03 6.69 -10.30
C GLY A 125 5.60 6.21 -10.04
N GLN A 126 5.26 5.02 -10.54
CA GLN A 126 3.88 4.52 -10.58
C GLN A 126 2.96 5.46 -11.39
N ASP A 127 3.42 5.86 -12.56
CA ASP A 127 2.75 6.85 -13.41
C ASP A 127 1.36 6.37 -13.86
N GLU A 128 1.15 5.07 -13.93
CA GLU A 128 -0.11 4.39 -14.29
C GLU A 128 -1.13 4.29 -13.15
N ALA A 129 -0.75 4.57 -11.91
CA ALA A 129 -1.63 4.57 -10.75
C ALA A 129 -1.94 6.01 -10.33
N ASP A 130 -3.21 6.32 -10.12
CA ASP A 130 -3.59 7.60 -9.56
C ASP A 130 -3.29 7.67 -8.05
N THR A 131 -3.00 8.86 -7.58
CA THR A 131 -2.82 9.17 -6.15
C THR A 131 -3.29 10.60 -5.91
N SER A 132 -4.26 10.80 -5.02
CA SER A 132 -5.03 12.03 -5.00
C SER A 132 -5.13 12.69 -3.64
N GLU A 133 -5.46 13.97 -3.69
CA GLU A 133 -6.05 14.70 -2.58
C GLU A 133 -7.57 14.51 -2.63
N LEU A 134 -8.22 14.38 -1.46
CA LEU A 134 -9.66 14.30 -1.31
C LEU A 134 -10.11 15.33 -0.28
N PHE A 135 -11.24 15.98 -0.55
CA PHE A 135 -11.81 17.00 0.30
C PHE A 135 -13.24 16.66 0.67
N PHE A 136 -13.59 16.91 1.92
CA PHE A 136 -14.91 16.66 2.49
C PHE A 136 -15.40 17.97 3.13
N GLU A 137 -16.46 18.56 2.55
CA GLU A 137 -17.09 19.80 3.00
C GLU A 137 -18.55 19.50 3.31
N ASP A 138 -18.88 19.33 4.58
CA ASP A 138 -20.21 18.95 5.08
C ASP A 138 -20.82 17.73 4.39
N VAL A 139 -20.00 16.73 4.05
CA VAL A 139 -20.45 15.50 3.40
C VAL A 139 -21.35 14.70 4.33
N ARG A 140 -22.60 14.54 3.95
CA ARG A 140 -23.62 13.82 4.73
C ARG A 140 -23.71 12.36 4.32
N VAL A 141 -23.52 11.46 5.27
CA VAL A 141 -23.72 10.02 5.07
C VAL A 141 -24.57 9.44 6.19
N PRO A 142 -25.41 8.41 5.93
CA PRO A 142 -26.17 7.75 6.98
C PRO A 142 -25.25 7.17 8.07
N ILE A 143 -25.69 7.14 9.32
CA ILE A 143 -24.92 6.51 10.41
C ILE A 143 -24.67 5.02 10.17
N THR A 144 -25.49 4.37 9.36
CA THR A 144 -25.33 2.98 8.90
C THR A 144 -24.12 2.77 7.99
N ASN A 145 -23.51 3.85 7.47
CA ASN A 145 -22.26 3.80 6.71
C ASN A 145 -21.02 3.66 7.62
N CYS A 146 -21.16 3.72 8.94
CA CYS A 146 -20.06 3.36 9.83
C CYS A 146 -19.70 1.88 9.66
N LEU A 147 -18.44 1.61 9.42
CA LEU A 147 -17.93 0.25 9.27
C LEU A 147 -17.70 -0.34 10.66
N GLY A 148 -18.43 -1.39 10.98
CA GLY A 148 -18.38 -2.02 12.30
C GLY A 148 -18.90 -1.09 13.41
N GLN A 149 -18.18 -1.05 14.51
CA GLN A 149 -18.54 -0.26 15.69
C GLN A 149 -17.84 1.11 15.66
N GLU A 150 -18.59 2.16 15.97
CA GLU A 150 -18.04 3.51 16.15
C GLU A 150 -16.94 3.54 17.22
N GLY A 151 -15.87 4.28 16.95
CA GLY A 151 -14.69 4.37 17.82
C GLY A 151 -13.71 3.20 17.71
N MET A 152 -14.03 2.18 16.94
CA MET A 152 -13.16 1.00 16.76
C MET A 152 -12.28 1.07 15.51
N GLY A 153 -12.40 2.13 14.71
CA GLY A 153 -11.68 2.24 13.43
C GLY A 153 -10.17 2.09 13.56
N PHE A 154 -9.55 2.68 14.58
CA PHE A 154 -8.11 2.53 14.80
C PHE A 154 -7.72 1.07 15.11
N ILE A 155 -8.54 0.35 15.86
CA ILE A 155 -8.29 -1.07 16.17
C ILE A 155 -8.40 -1.90 14.89
N TYR A 156 -9.39 -1.63 14.03
CA TYR A 156 -9.53 -2.30 12.74
C TYR A 156 -8.32 -2.05 11.84
N LEU A 157 -7.83 -0.80 11.76
CA LEU A 157 -6.60 -0.49 11.03
C LEU A 157 -5.41 -1.32 11.55
N MET A 158 -5.21 -1.37 12.87
CA MET A 158 -4.10 -2.13 13.47
C MET A 158 -4.22 -3.64 13.23
N SER A 159 -5.43 -4.17 13.15
CA SER A 159 -5.69 -5.60 12.91
C SER A 159 -5.43 -6.00 11.45
N GLU A 160 -5.72 -5.12 10.46
CA GLU A 160 -5.52 -5.40 9.05
C GLU A 160 -4.09 -5.10 8.57
N LEU A 161 -3.38 -4.17 9.20
CA LEU A 161 -2.03 -3.76 8.79
C LEU A 161 -1.03 -4.92 8.61
N PRO A 162 -1.01 -6.01 9.40
CA PRO A 162 -0.11 -7.14 9.15
C PRO A 162 -0.32 -7.78 7.78
N GLN A 163 -1.57 -7.96 7.34
CA GLN A 163 -1.92 -8.47 6.01
C GLN A 163 -1.51 -7.47 4.92
N GLU A 164 -1.80 -6.18 5.09
CA GLU A 164 -1.42 -5.13 4.15
C GLU A 164 0.09 -5.08 3.93
N ARG A 165 0.88 -5.17 5.01
CA ARG A 165 2.35 -5.21 4.97
C ARG A 165 2.87 -6.47 4.28
N LEU A 166 2.22 -7.60 4.50
CA LEU A 166 2.56 -8.84 3.82
C LEU A 166 2.29 -8.75 2.31
N SER A 167 1.16 -8.16 1.88
CA SER A 167 0.87 -7.89 0.47
C SER A 167 1.94 -7.00 -0.19
N ILE A 168 2.42 -5.97 0.54
CA ILE A 168 3.56 -5.15 0.09
C ILE A 168 4.83 -6.00 -0.09
N ALA A 169 5.13 -6.88 0.86
CA ALA A 169 6.29 -7.77 0.79
C ALA A 169 6.21 -8.74 -0.41
N VAL A 170 5.02 -9.29 -0.69
CA VAL A 170 4.75 -10.14 -1.87
C VAL A 170 5.05 -9.37 -3.16
N SER A 171 4.49 -8.16 -3.29
CA SER A 171 4.69 -7.30 -4.46
C SER A 171 6.16 -6.91 -4.64
N ALA A 172 6.85 -6.59 -3.54
CA ALA A 172 8.27 -6.27 -3.56
C ALA A 172 9.12 -7.45 -4.04
N MET A 173 8.80 -8.67 -3.58
CA MET A 173 9.52 -9.89 -3.97
C MET A 173 9.29 -10.24 -5.45
N ALA A 174 8.04 -10.19 -5.91
CA ALA A 174 7.69 -10.45 -7.31
C ALA A 174 8.36 -9.45 -8.25
N GLY A 175 8.34 -8.15 -7.90
CA GLY A 175 9.04 -7.12 -8.66
C GLY A 175 10.55 -7.32 -8.69
N SER A 176 11.15 -7.69 -7.57
CA SER A 176 12.58 -7.99 -7.47
C SER A 176 12.98 -9.18 -8.36
N GLN A 177 12.21 -10.26 -8.32
CA GLN A 177 12.46 -11.42 -9.17
C GLN A 177 12.38 -11.05 -10.66
N ARG A 178 11.35 -10.29 -11.06
CA ARG A 178 11.20 -9.85 -12.45
C ARG A 178 12.36 -8.97 -12.91
N ALA A 179 12.79 -8.01 -12.09
CA ALA A 179 13.94 -7.16 -12.41
C ALA A 179 15.22 -7.98 -12.58
N PHE A 180 15.46 -8.94 -11.69
CA PHE A 180 16.60 -9.84 -11.76
C PHE A 180 16.58 -10.66 -13.06
N ASP A 181 15.47 -11.33 -13.37
CA ASP A 181 15.35 -12.19 -14.56
C ASP A 181 15.60 -11.41 -15.86
N MET A 182 14.98 -10.23 -16.00
CA MET A 182 15.22 -9.33 -17.14
C MET A 182 16.68 -8.90 -17.24
N THR A 183 17.33 -8.67 -16.11
CA THR A 183 18.75 -8.24 -16.08
C THR A 183 19.66 -9.37 -16.50
N VAL A 184 19.37 -10.61 -16.10
CA VAL A 184 20.12 -11.78 -16.56
C VAL A 184 19.99 -11.96 -18.07
N GLU A 185 18.78 -11.84 -18.63
CA GLU A 185 18.55 -11.87 -20.08
C GLU A 185 19.35 -10.77 -20.80
N TYR A 186 19.19 -9.52 -20.37
CA TYR A 186 19.88 -8.37 -20.95
C TYR A 186 21.40 -8.53 -20.92
N THR A 187 21.98 -8.97 -19.80
CA THR A 187 23.44 -9.10 -19.65
C THR A 187 24.03 -10.27 -20.45
N ARG A 188 23.23 -11.27 -20.82
CA ARG A 188 23.63 -12.34 -21.73
C ARG A 188 23.72 -11.85 -23.17
N ASP A 189 22.79 -10.99 -23.58
CA ASP A 189 22.70 -10.51 -24.96
C ASP A 189 23.60 -9.31 -25.23
N ARG A 190 23.69 -8.38 -24.28
CA ARG A 190 24.49 -7.16 -24.42
C ARG A 190 25.97 -7.47 -24.33
N LYS A 191 26.72 -7.06 -25.36
CA LYS A 191 28.17 -7.24 -25.42
C LYS A 191 28.92 -5.93 -25.21
N ALA A 192 30.05 -6.01 -24.52
CA ALA A 192 31.05 -4.96 -24.40
C ALA A 192 32.46 -5.62 -24.36
N PHE A 193 33.44 -4.96 -24.90
CA PHE A 193 34.82 -5.47 -25.00
C PHE A 193 34.91 -6.90 -25.59
N GLY A 194 34.06 -7.18 -26.59
CA GLY A 194 34.04 -8.44 -27.34
C GLY A 194 33.31 -9.62 -26.68
N LYS A 195 32.69 -9.46 -25.52
CA LYS A 195 31.98 -10.53 -24.79
C LYS A 195 30.70 -10.04 -24.10
N PRO A 196 29.77 -10.95 -23.77
CA PRO A 196 28.58 -10.60 -22.97
C PRO A 196 28.92 -9.88 -21.66
N ILE A 197 28.05 -8.96 -21.21
CA ILE A 197 28.21 -8.29 -19.91
C ILE A 197 28.24 -9.31 -18.78
N LEU A 198 27.48 -10.40 -18.87
CA LEU A 198 27.45 -11.48 -17.88
C LEU A 198 28.81 -12.17 -17.72
N ASP A 199 29.68 -12.18 -18.73
CA ASP A 199 30.99 -12.84 -18.67
C ASP A 199 32.05 -12.06 -17.90
N PHE A 200 31.75 -10.84 -17.48
CA PHE A 200 32.61 -10.11 -16.56
C PHE A 200 32.43 -10.60 -15.13
N GLN A 201 33.53 -10.82 -14.40
CA GLN A 201 33.51 -11.36 -13.04
C GLN A 201 32.64 -10.54 -12.10
N ASN A 202 32.77 -9.21 -12.14
CA ASN A 202 31.96 -8.32 -11.30
C ASN A 202 30.45 -8.48 -11.56
N SER A 203 30.03 -8.57 -12.82
CA SER A 203 28.62 -8.76 -13.18
C SER A 203 28.08 -10.07 -12.62
N ARG A 204 28.86 -11.16 -12.75
CA ARG A 204 28.51 -12.46 -12.19
C ARG A 204 28.40 -12.42 -10.66
N PHE A 205 29.31 -11.73 -9.97
CA PHE A 205 29.28 -11.63 -8.51
C PHE A 205 28.07 -10.84 -8.02
N VAL A 206 27.77 -9.71 -8.69
CA VAL A 206 26.54 -8.94 -8.36
C VAL A 206 25.29 -9.80 -8.53
N LEU A 207 25.15 -10.48 -9.67
CA LEU A 207 23.97 -11.30 -9.94
C LEU A 207 23.91 -12.54 -9.03
N ALA A 208 25.05 -13.15 -8.68
CA ALA A 208 25.09 -14.28 -7.75
C ALA A 208 24.64 -13.86 -6.33
N ASP A 209 25.11 -12.70 -5.85
CA ASP A 209 24.69 -12.13 -4.55
C ASP A 209 23.18 -11.85 -4.54
N LEU A 210 22.64 -11.19 -5.59
CA LEU A 210 21.20 -10.95 -5.71
C LEU A 210 20.41 -12.25 -5.77
N LYS A 211 20.88 -13.25 -6.50
CA LYS A 211 20.22 -14.56 -6.59
C LYS A 211 20.10 -15.25 -5.24
N ALA A 212 21.19 -15.24 -4.46
CA ALA A 212 21.20 -15.81 -3.11
C ALA A 212 20.19 -15.08 -2.20
N LYS A 213 20.18 -13.74 -2.22
CA LYS A 213 19.23 -12.93 -1.44
C LYS A 213 17.78 -13.18 -1.86
N LEU A 214 17.50 -13.31 -3.16
CA LEU A 214 16.16 -13.63 -3.65
C LEU A 214 15.68 -15.00 -3.15
N GLN A 215 16.55 -16.01 -3.11
CA GLN A 215 16.20 -17.33 -2.56
C GLN A 215 15.84 -17.25 -1.06
N VAL A 216 16.63 -16.52 -0.28
CA VAL A 216 16.32 -16.28 1.15
C VAL A 216 15.01 -15.51 1.30
N GLY A 217 14.79 -14.51 0.45
CA GLY A 217 13.57 -13.71 0.46
C GLY A 217 12.32 -14.54 0.19
N TRP A 218 12.34 -15.41 -0.80
CA TRP A 218 11.23 -16.31 -1.10
C TRP A 218 10.95 -17.26 0.07
N ALA A 219 11.98 -17.86 0.66
CA ALA A 219 11.81 -18.75 1.82
C ALA A 219 11.18 -18.04 3.03
N HIS A 220 11.61 -16.79 3.32
CA HIS A 220 11.02 -15.98 4.39
C HIS A 220 9.57 -15.59 4.07
N LEU A 221 9.28 -15.24 2.81
CA LEU A 221 7.94 -14.87 2.39
C LEU A 221 6.96 -16.05 2.51
N ASP A 222 7.37 -17.25 2.06
CA ASP A 222 6.58 -18.48 2.18
C ASP A 222 6.28 -18.82 3.65
N TRP A 223 7.27 -18.64 4.53
CA TRP A 223 7.09 -18.81 5.97
C TRP A 223 6.07 -17.80 6.53
N ALA A 224 6.18 -16.52 6.17
CA ALA A 224 5.27 -15.47 6.64
C ALA A 224 3.83 -15.68 6.13
N LEU A 225 3.66 -16.08 4.87
CA LEU A 225 2.37 -16.43 4.28
C LEU A 225 1.74 -17.63 5.00
N ALA A 226 2.52 -18.68 5.26
CA ALA A 226 2.03 -19.85 5.99
C ALA A 226 1.54 -19.50 7.40
N ARG A 227 2.23 -18.61 8.10
CA ARG A 227 1.78 -18.09 9.42
C ARG A 227 0.52 -17.25 9.29
N HIS A 228 0.44 -16.38 8.29
CA HIS A 228 -0.76 -15.57 8.05
C HIS A 228 -2.00 -16.44 7.81
N LEU A 229 -1.89 -17.47 6.96
CA LEU A 229 -2.99 -18.39 6.68
C LEU A 229 -3.47 -19.15 7.92
N ARG A 230 -2.58 -19.42 8.87
CA ARG A 230 -2.93 -20.01 10.18
C ARG A 230 -3.38 -18.98 11.22
N LYS A 231 -3.44 -17.71 10.88
CA LYS A 231 -3.74 -16.57 11.80
C LYS A 231 -2.74 -16.45 12.97
N GLU A 232 -1.49 -16.81 12.70
CA GLU A 232 -0.39 -16.79 13.67
C GLU A 232 0.62 -15.66 13.42
N LEU A 233 0.50 -14.96 12.27
CA LEU A 233 1.43 -13.88 11.93
C LEU A 233 1.25 -12.71 12.91
N THR A 234 2.31 -12.38 13.63
CA THR A 234 2.28 -11.25 14.56
C THR A 234 2.47 -9.91 13.83
N PRO A 235 2.06 -8.79 14.42
CA PRO A 235 2.32 -7.46 13.85
C PRO A 235 3.81 -7.18 13.59
N GLU A 236 4.69 -7.68 14.46
CA GLU A 236 6.15 -7.53 14.35
C GLU A 236 6.70 -8.36 13.18
N GLU A 237 6.21 -9.58 13.00
CA GLU A 237 6.59 -10.45 11.86
C GLU A 237 6.13 -9.86 10.53
N GLY A 238 4.91 -9.31 10.47
CA GLY A 238 4.41 -8.58 9.31
C GLY A 238 5.24 -7.32 9.01
N ALA A 239 5.65 -6.61 10.06
CA ALA A 239 6.54 -5.46 9.93
C ALA A 239 7.95 -5.87 9.43
N ALA A 240 8.50 -6.97 9.94
CA ALA A 240 9.79 -7.51 9.51
C ALA A 240 9.76 -7.96 8.04
N ALA A 241 8.66 -8.61 7.62
CA ALA A 241 8.48 -8.99 6.22
C ALA A 241 8.47 -7.76 5.31
N LYS A 242 7.69 -6.73 5.63
CA LYS A 242 7.63 -5.48 4.85
C LYS A 242 9.00 -4.79 4.81
N LEU A 243 9.63 -4.61 5.95
CA LEU A 243 10.93 -3.95 6.09
C LEU A 243 11.98 -4.63 5.20
N TRP A 244 12.19 -5.92 5.40
CA TRP A 244 13.27 -6.65 4.74
C TRP A 244 13.06 -6.75 3.23
N HIS A 245 11.84 -7.10 2.77
CA HIS A 245 11.59 -7.29 1.34
C HIS A 245 11.60 -5.98 0.55
N THR A 246 11.17 -4.86 1.14
CA THR A 246 11.23 -3.56 0.46
C THR A 246 12.65 -2.98 0.41
N ASP A 247 13.49 -3.27 1.41
CA ASP A 247 14.92 -2.93 1.37
C ASP A 247 15.65 -3.79 0.33
N LEU A 248 15.37 -5.10 0.29
CA LEU A 248 15.90 -5.97 -0.76
C LEU A 248 15.46 -5.53 -2.15
N GLN A 249 14.18 -5.17 -2.32
CA GLN A 249 13.67 -4.67 -3.60
C GLN A 249 14.46 -3.46 -4.09
N TRP A 250 14.73 -2.51 -3.20
CA TRP A 250 15.51 -1.33 -3.54
C TRP A 250 16.93 -1.71 -3.98
N GLU A 251 17.60 -2.61 -3.26
CA GLU A 251 18.93 -3.10 -3.62
C GLU A 251 18.93 -3.80 -4.99
N VAL A 252 17.96 -4.68 -5.24
CA VAL A 252 17.83 -5.40 -6.51
C VAL A 252 17.61 -4.43 -7.66
N MET A 253 16.66 -3.50 -7.51
CA MET A 253 16.35 -2.52 -8.57
C MET A 253 17.56 -1.67 -8.91
N ASP A 254 18.30 -1.20 -7.93
CA ASP A 254 19.45 -0.32 -8.13
C ASP A 254 20.61 -1.05 -8.82
N LYS A 255 20.97 -2.23 -8.32
CA LYS A 255 22.04 -3.05 -8.91
C LYS A 255 21.68 -3.55 -10.32
N CYS A 256 20.41 -3.93 -10.54
CA CYS A 256 19.94 -4.32 -11.86
C CYS A 256 20.00 -3.16 -12.85
N LEU A 257 19.47 -2.00 -12.50
CA LEU A 257 19.53 -0.80 -13.34
C LEU A 257 20.96 -0.46 -13.73
N GLN A 258 21.91 -0.54 -12.81
CA GLN A 258 23.34 -0.27 -13.07
C GLN A 258 23.88 -1.19 -14.17
N LEU A 259 23.49 -2.46 -14.20
CA LEU A 259 23.95 -3.42 -15.22
C LEU A 259 23.38 -3.16 -16.62
N PHE A 260 22.31 -2.38 -16.74
CA PHE A 260 21.82 -1.90 -18.04
C PHE A 260 22.65 -0.72 -18.60
N GLY A 261 23.50 -0.08 -17.78
CA GLY A 261 24.26 1.10 -18.19
C GLY A 261 23.34 2.24 -18.63
N GLY A 262 23.67 2.95 -19.71
CA GLY A 262 22.87 4.06 -20.23
C GLY A 262 21.41 3.68 -20.57
N ALA A 263 21.16 2.45 -21.01
CA ALA A 263 19.81 1.94 -21.26
C ALA A 263 18.96 1.89 -19.98
N GLY A 264 19.57 1.62 -18.82
CA GLY A 264 18.88 1.62 -17.54
C GLY A 264 18.35 2.99 -17.10
N TYR A 265 18.85 4.08 -17.68
CA TYR A 265 18.39 5.44 -17.39
C TYR A 265 17.29 5.94 -18.34
N MET A 266 16.89 5.12 -19.30
CA MET A 266 15.88 5.47 -20.31
C MET A 266 14.53 4.84 -19.95
N ASN A 267 13.47 5.65 -19.98
CA ASN A 267 12.11 5.21 -19.62
C ASN A 267 11.54 4.14 -20.57
N GLU A 268 12.08 3.98 -21.77
CA GLU A 268 11.74 2.90 -22.71
C GLU A 268 12.08 1.52 -22.14
N TYR A 269 13.09 1.44 -21.29
CA TYR A 269 13.46 0.19 -20.62
C TYR A 269 12.65 0.00 -19.34
N PRO A 270 12.01 -1.16 -19.15
CA PRO A 270 11.18 -1.41 -17.98
C PRO A 270 11.92 -1.24 -16.64
N ILE A 271 13.21 -1.54 -16.60
CA ILE A 271 14.01 -1.43 -15.36
C ILE A 271 14.03 0.00 -14.81
N ALA A 272 14.06 1.05 -15.65
CA ALA A 272 14.01 2.43 -15.23
C ALA A 272 12.68 2.76 -14.51
N ARG A 273 11.55 2.31 -15.08
CA ARG A 273 10.24 2.49 -14.49
C ARG A 273 10.09 1.69 -13.20
N MET A 274 10.58 0.45 -13.17
CA MET A 274 10.55 -0.41 -11.98
C MET A 274 11.37 0.19 -10.84
N TRP A 275 12.54 0.76 -11.13
CA TRP A 275 13.39 1.45 -10.15
C TRP A 275 12.65 2.64 -9.52
N ARG A 276 12.06 3.52 -10.33
CA ARG A 276 11.27 4.66 -9.83
C ARG A 276 10.07 4.18 -9.00
N ALA A 277 9.34 3.18 -9.49
CA ALA A 277 8.14 2.65 -8.82
C ALA A 277 8.46 1.96 -7.48
N ALA A 278 9.61 1.31 -7.36
CA ALA A 278 10.00 0.61 -6.13
C ALA A 278 10.27 1.55 -4.95
N ARG A 279 10.63 2.83 -5.21
CA ARG A 279 11.07 3.74 -4.14
C ARG A 279 10.01 3.95 -3.06
N VAL A 280 8.74 3.99 -3.42
CA VAL A 280 7.64 4.28 -2.51
C VAL A 280 7.32 3.11 -1.57
N THR A 281 7.71 1.87 -1.90
CA THR A 281 7.39 0.68 -1.08
C THR A 281 8.02 0.75 0.34
N ARG A 282 9.09 1.51 0.51
CA ARG A 282 9.72 1.79 1.81
C ARG A 282 9.01 2.90 2.60
N ILE A 283 7.98 3.55 2.03
CA ILE A 283 7.28 4.70 2.60
C ILE A 283 5.84 4.33 2.97
N PHE A 284 5.05 3.85 2.00
CA PHE A 284 3.64 3.52 2.23
C PHE A 284 3.45 2.27 3.11
N GLY A 285 2.24 2.06 3.63
CA GLY A 285 1.95 0.97 4.56
C GLY A 285 2.70 1.08 5.90
N GLY A 286 3.15 2.30 6.24
CA GLY A 286 4.09 2.63 7.31
C GLY A 286 5.53 2.62 6.82
N THR A 287 6.30 3.68 7.13
CA THR A 287 7.71 3.78 6.69
C THR A 287 8.54 2.64 7.28
N ASN A 288 9.69 2.36 6.66
CA ASN A 288 10.60 1.32 7.20
C ASN A 288 11.13 1.68 8.59
N GLU A 289 11.18 2.96 8.95
CA GLU A 289 11.47 3.42 10.30
C GLU A 289 10.36 3.02 11.29
N ILE A 290 9.08 3.15 10.91
CA ILE A 290 7.95 2.66 11.71
C ILE A 290 8.00 1.14 11.84
N MET A 291 8.41 0.41 10.79
CA MET A 291 8.58 -1.06 10.90
C MET A 291 9.66 -1.41 11.94
N LYS A 292 10.80 -0.71 11.92
CA LYS A 292 11.86 -0.89 12.93
C LYS A 292 11.39 -0.57 14.34
N GLU A 293 10.60 0.49 14.50
CA GLU A 293 10.01 0.87 15.79
C GLU A 293 9.07 -0.23 16.33
N LEU A 294 8.20 -0.78 15.46
CA LEU A 294 7.28 -1.86 15.86
C LEU A 294 8.02 -3.13 16.30
N ILE A 295 9.08 -3.49 15.59
CA ILE A 295 9.92 -4.63 15.96
C ILE A 295 10.66 -4.34 17.26
N GLY A 296 11.29 -3.15 17.35
CA GLY A 296 12.15 -2.77 18.47
C GLY A 296 11.42 -2.67 19.81
N ARG A 297 10.12 -2.30 19.81
CA ARG A 297 9.29 -2.24 21.04
C ARG A 297 9.07 -3.61 21.68
N LYS A 298 9.35 -4.69 21.01
CA LYS A 298 9.13 -6.07 21.48
C LYS A 298 10.42 -6.79 21.86
N LEU A 299 11.57 -6.13 21.69
CA LEU A 299 12.86 -6.63 22.15
C LEU A 299 13.07 -6.38 23.63
#